data_1474823af23bf50dfd884645ee07e323
#
_entry.id   1474823af23bf50dfd884645ee07e323
#
_cell.length_a   1.000
_cell.length_b   1.000
_cell.length_c   1.000
_cell.angle_alpha   90.00
_cell.angle_beta   90.00
_cell.angle_gamma   90.00
#
_symmetry.space_group_name_H-M   'P 1'
#
loop_
_entity.id
_entity.type
_entity.pdbx_description
1 polymer ?
#
loop_
_entity_poly.entity_id
_entity_poly.type
_entity_poly.pdbx_seq_one_letter_code
_entity_poly.pdbx_strand_id
1 'polypeptide(L)' 'QLPILVLHGLNDGWISPVEAVQIAKAARNNADIILFKGLGHSLSKVSSPLKDEGGTIEDEVIVRVVKWLKKNVE' A
#
# COMPACT_ATOMS: atom_id res chain seq x y z
N GLN A 1 15.87 13.58 -7.06
CA GLN A 1 14.92 12.47 -7.29
C GLN A 1 13.62 12.71 -6.54
N LEU A 2 12.51 12.30 -7.15
CA LEU A 2 11.21 12.41 -6.50
C LEU A 2 11.02 11.27 -5.50
N PRO A 3 10.45 11.56 -4.33
CA PRO A 3 10.11 10.49 -3.38
C PRO A 3 8.97 9.62 -3.91
N ILE A 4 9.03 8.34 -3.59
CA ILE A 4 8.05 7.35 -4.04
C ILE A 4 7.39 6.70 -2.83
N LEU A 5 6.08 6.55 -2.87
CA LEU A 5 5.34 5.82 -1.86
C LEU A 5 4.69 4.60 -2.48
N VAL A 6 4.98 3.42 -1.93
CA VAL A 6 4.39 2.16 -2.37
C VAL A 6 3.41 1.68 -1.31
N LEU A 7 2.16 1.45 -1.69
CA LEU A 7 1.12 0.95 -0.80
C LEU A 7 0.65 -0.43 -1.26
N HIS A 8 0.42 -1.33 -0.31
CA HIS A 8 -0.09 -2.65 -0.65
C HIS A 8 -0.85 -3.26 0.52
N GLY A 9 -1.98 -3.89 0.23
CA GLY A 9 -2.73 -4.63 1.24
C GLY A 9 -2.16 -6.03 1.41
N LEU A 10 -1.96 -6.46 2.66
CA LEU A 10 -1.40 -7.78 2.93
C LEU A 10 -2.35 -8.92 2.56
N ASN A 11 -3.65 -8.64 2.46
CA ASN A 11 -4.65 -9.63 2.04
C ASN A 11 -5.05 -9.46 0.56
N ASP A 12 -4.19 -8.83 -0.26
CA ASP A 12 -4.41 -8.69 -1.69
C ASP A 12 -4.46 -10.09 -2.33
N GLY A 13 -5.62 -10.45 -2.88
CA GLY A 13 -5.82 -11.74 -3.52
C GLY A 13 -5.47 -11.76 -4.99
N TRP A 14 -5.12 -10.62 -5.57
CA TRP A 14 -4.81 -10.48 -7.00
C TRP A 14 -3.32 -10.37 -7.26
N ILE A 15 -2.61 -9.61 -6.43
CA ILE A 15 -1.18 -9.38 -6.57
C ILE A 15 -0.52 -9.58 -5.20
N SER A 16 0.52 -10.40 -5.15
CA SER A 16 1.23 -10.69 -3.90
C SER A 16 1.91 -9.43 -3.34
N PRO A 17 1.85 -9.19 -2.02
CA PRO A 17 2.58 -8.09 -1.40
C PRO A 17 4.08 -8.11 -1.64
N VAL A 18 4.66 -9.27 -1.98
CA VAL A 18 6.08 -9.38 -2.34
C VAL A 18 6.42 -8.48 -3.53
N GLU A 19 5.48 -8.30 -4.45
CA GLU A 19 5.69 -7.41 -5.60
C GLU A 19 5.93 -5.96 -5.16
N ALA A 20 5.18 -5.49 -4.16
CA ALA A 20 5.37 -4.14 -3.63
C ALA A 20 6.74 -3.98 -2.98
N VAL A 21 7.20 -4.99 -2.26
CA VAL A 21 8.52 -4.99 -1.63
C VAL A 21 9.62 -4.93 -2.71
N GLN A 22 9.45 -5.66 -3.80
CA GLN A 22 10.41 -5.65 -4.91
C GLN A 22 10.46 -4.29 -5.60
N ILE A 23 9.31 -3.64 -5.78
CA ILE A 23 9.27 -2.29 -6.36
C ILE A 23 10.02 -1.31 -5.46
N ALA A 24 9.78 -1.37 -4.16
CA ALA A 24 10.46 -0.49 -3.20
C ALA A 24 11.97 -0.71 -3.22
N LYS A 25 12.42 -1.96 -3.31
CA LYS A 25 13.84 -2.27 -3.40
C LYS A 25 14.47 -1.75 -4.68
N ALA A 26 13.75 -1.85 -5.80
CA ALA A 26 14.24 -1.36 -7.08
C ALA A 26 14.41 0.16 -7.07
N ALA A 27 13.60 0.88 -6.32
CA ALA A 27 13.72 2.33 -6.16
C ALA A 27 14.81 2.73 -5.17
N ARG A 28 15.41 1.77 -4.51
CA ARG A 28 16.50 1.96 -3.54
C ARG A 28 16.06 2.85 -2.37
N ASN A 29 16.83 3.92 -2.08
CA ASN A 29 16.57 4.77 -0.92
C ASN A 29 15.49 5.82 -1.16
N ASN A 30 14.84 5.78 -2.31
CA ASN A 30 13.89 6.81 -2.71
C ASN A 30 12.44 6.40 -2.54
N ALA A 31 12.19 5.22 -1.98
CA ALA A 31 10.83 4.70 -1.80
C ALA A 31 10.56 4.33 -0.35
N ASP A 32 9.38 4.72 0.11
CA ASP A 32 8.81 4.22 1.35
C ASP A 32 7.74 3.20 0.99
N ILE A 33 7.60 2.17 1.81
CA ILE A 33 6.58 1.16 1.60
C ILE A 33 5.70 1.07 2.85
N ILE A 34 4.39 1.01 2.65
CA ILE A 34 3.43 0.79 3.72
C ILE A 34 2.57 -0.41 3.36
N LEU A 35 2.63 -1.44 4.18
CA LEU A 35 1.82 -2.65 4.03
C LEU A 35 0.65 -2.57 5.02
N PHE A 36 -0.56 -2.75 4.52
CA PHE A 36 -1.77 -2.61 5.34
C PHE A 36 -2.32 -3.97 5.72
N LYS A 37 -2.25 -4.29 7.00
CA LYS A 37 -2.80 -5.52 7.55
C LYS A 37 -4.32 -5.52 7.41
N GLY A 38 -4.88 -6.65 6.95
CA GLY A 38 -6.34 -6.77 6.80
C GLY A 38 -6.94 -6.09 5.59
N LEU A 39 -6.13 -5.53 4.70
CA LEU A 39 -6.63 -4.89 3.49
C LEU A 39 -6.24 -5.68 2.25
N GLY A 40 -7.10 -5.63 1.23
CA GLY A 40 -6.90 -6.32 -0.03
C GLY A 40 -6.38 -5.42 -1.15
N HIS A 41 -6.61 -5.85 -2.39
CA HIS A 41 -6.10 -5.16 -3.59
C HIS A 41 -6.60 -3.71 -3.70
N SER A 42 -7.85 -3.47 -3.34
CA SER A 42 -8.45 -2.12 -3.40
C SER A 42 -8.20 -1.31 -2.13
N LEU A 43 -7.35 -1.81 -1.22
CA LEU A 43 -7.09 -1.18 0.08
C LEU A 43 -8.36 -1.05 0.91
N SER A 44 -9.26 -2.00 0.76
CA SER A 44 -10.49 -2.17 1.54
C SER A 44 -10.34 -3.36 2.47
N LYS A 45 -11.17 -3.43 3.52
CA LYS A 45 -11.10 -4.53 4.50
C LYS A 45 -11.42 -5.87 3.85
N VAL A 46 -10.55 -6.85 4.04
CA VAL A 46 -10.68 -8.20 3.49
C VAL A 46 -10.15 -9.19 4.51
N SER A 47 -10.95 -10.21 4.84
CA SER A 47 -10.59 -11.20 5.86
C SER A 47 -9.48 -12.16 5.43
N SER A 48 -9.34 -12.41 4.13
CA SER A 48 -8.27 -13.23 3.58
C SER A 48 -8.12 -12.95 2.09
N PRO A 49 -6.96 -13.28 1.48
CA PRO A 49 -6.77 -13.07 0.03
C PRO A 49 -7.81 -13.78 -0.82
N LEU A 50 -8.32 -14.94 -0.34
CA LEU A 50 -9.33 -15.71 -1.08
C LEU A 50 -10.68 -15.01 -1.13
N LYS A 51 -10.90 -14.02 -0.27
CA LYS A 51 -12.16 -13.26 -0.20
C LYS A 51 -12.00 -11.83 -0.68
N ASP A 52 -10.93 -11.54 -1.40
CA ASP A 52 -10.68 -10.20 -1.90
C ASP A 52 -11.50 -9.92 -3.14
N GLU A 53 -12.67 -9.34 -2.93
CA GLU A 53 -13.61 -9.01 -3.99
C GLU A 53 -13.60 -7.53 -4.36
N GLY A 54 -12.64 -6.78 -3.81
CA GLY A 54 -12.57 -5.35 -4.00
C GLY A 54 -13.41 -4.60 -3.00
N GLY A 55 -13.53 -3.29 -3.18
CA GLY A 55 -14.30 -2.45 -2.27
C GLY A 55 -13.79 -1.01 -2.28
N THR A 56 -14.26 -0.24 -1.31
CA THR A 56 -13.88 1.16 -1.16
C THR A 56 -12.64 1.27 -0.29
N ILE A 57 -11.69 2.11 -0.70
CA ILE A 57 -10.46 2.35 0.05
C ILE A 57 -10.78 2.81 1.48
N GLU A 58 -10.05 2.28 2.47
CA GLU A 58 -10.26 2.62 3.88
C GLU A 58 -9.71 4.01 4.21
N ASP A 59 -10.37 4.72 5.11
CA ASP A 59 -9.95 6.06 5.52
C ASP A 59 -8.54 6.08 6.10
N GLU A 60 -8.14 5.02 6.81
CA GLU A 60 -6.78 4.94 7.38
C GLU A 60 -5.69 5.05 6.32
N VAL A 61 -5.96 4.52 5.11
CA VAL A 61 -5.02 4.60 4.00
C VAL A 61 -4.87 6.05 3.55
N ILE A 62 -5.99 6.75 3.42
CA ILE A 62 -5.99 8.16 3.02
C ILE A 62 -5.23 9.01 4.03
N VAL A 63 -5.45 8.78 5.32
CA VAL A 63 -4.75 9.49 6.38
C VAL A 63 -3.23 9.28 6.27
N ARG A 64 -2.80 8.03 6.03
CA ARG A 64 -1.37 7.71 5.91
C ARG A 64 -0.75 8.38 4.69
N VAL A 65 -1.46 8.42 3.57
CA VAL A 65 -1.00 9.10 2.35
C VAL A 65 -0.82 10.60 2.60
N VAL A 66 -1.80 11.23 3.24
CA VAL A 66 -1.72 12.67 3.54
C VAL A 66 -0.54 12.97 4.46
N LYS A 67 -0.33 12.15 5.50
CA LYS A 67 0.81 12.32 6.40
C LYS A 67 2.14 12.19 5.65
N TRP A 68 2.24 11.21 4.77
CA TRP A 68 3.45 11.00 3.99
C TRP A 68 3.72 12.18 3.07
N LEU A 69 2.69 12.70 2.40
CA LEU A 69 2.81 13.86 1.52
C LEU A 69 3.31 15.09 2.29
N LYS A 70 2.75 15.35 3.46
CA LYS A 70 3.19 16.49 4.27
C LYS A 70 4.65 16.38 4.68
N LYS A 71 5.11 15.17 4.97
CA LYS A 71 6.49 14.94 5.39
C LYS A 71 7.48 15.03 4.24
N ASN A 72 7.10 14.58 3.04
CA ASN A 72 8.05 14.34 1.94
C ASN A 72 7.94 15.33 0.78
N VAL A 73 6.88 16.11 0.67
CA VAL A 73 6.63 16.97 -0.48
C VAL A 73 6.66 18.45 -0.10
N GLU A 74 6.40 18.78 1.14
CA GLU A 74 6.50 20.15 1.62
C GLU A 74 7.96 20.49 2.01
#